data_10033710760b5b35649cd48d05a340fd
#
_entry.id   10033710760b5b35649cd48d05a340fd
#
_cell.length_a   1.000
_cell.length_b   1.000
_cell.length_c   1.000
_cell.angle_alpha   90.00
_cell.angle_beta   90.00
_cell.angle_gamma   90.00
#
_symmetry.space_group_name_H-M   'P 1'
#
loop_
_entity.id
_entity.type
_entity.pdbx_description
1 polymer ?
#
loop_
_entity_poly.entity_id
_entity_poly.type
_entity_poly.pdbx_seq_one_letter_code
_entity_poly.pdbx_strand_id
1 'polypeptide(L)'
;IRDRYYSYVINKYLIEGSESIDETLVNDLNLLEEVEGFIFKNYCAGSGSGRNYFTDSNGKKCDAIRIEIEKLFSQNLISEETYFGLLAGLVNSIDKYANTASVYGAFLKHIKKSAQKQFKLELLPKIQGPKGTVYNEDANKLITKIHGDVLYLDPPYNARQYCSNYHVLETIA
;
A
#
# COMPACT_ATOMS: atom_id res chain seq x y z
N ILE A 1 -16.18 10.49 -0.85
CA ILE A 1 -15.48 9.58 0.06
C ILE A 1 -14.01 9.61 -0.32
N ARG A 2 -13.20 10.36 0.44
CA ARG A 2 -11.77 10.55 0.18
C ARG A 2 -10.88 9.40 0.69
N ASP A 3 -11.41 8.22 1.01
CA ASP A 3 -10.79 7.35 2.01
C ASP A 3 -10.28 6.03 1.46
N ARG A 4 -9.56 6.01 0.34
CA ARG A 4 -8.87 4.81 -0.13
C ARG A 4 -7.73 5.12 -1.10
N TYR A 5 -6.79 5.93 -0.67
CA TYR A 5 -5.63 6.21 -1.49
C TYR A 5 -4.82 4.94 -1.78
N TYR A 6 -4.66 4.03 -0.80
CA TYR A 6 -4.02 2.73 -1.03
C TYR A 6 -4.69 1.93 -2.16
N SER A 7 -6.04 1.94 -2.22
CA SER A 7 -6.78 1.26 -3.30
C SER A 7 -6.58 1.95 -4.64
N TYR A 8 -6.55 3.28 -4.65
CA TYR A 8 -6.21 4.06 -5.85
C TYR A 8 -4.82 3.71 -6.37
N VAL A 9 -3.81 3.68 -5.50
CA VAL A 9 -2.42 3.32 -5.84
C VAL A 9 -2.35 1.94 -6.51
N ILE A 10 -2.99 0.94 -5.90
CA ILE A 10 -3.01 -0.43 -6.45
C ILE A 10 -3.69 -0.47 -7.81
N ASN A 11 -4.88 0.13 -7.93
CA ASN A 11 -5.62 0.13 -9.19
C ASN A 11 -4.92 0.95 -10.28
N LYS A 12 -4.29 2.08 -9.93
CA LYS A 12 -3.50 2.90 -10.85
C LYS A 12 -2.42 2.05 -11.52
N TYR A 13 -1.68 1.28 -10.74
CA TYR A 13 -0.67 0.37 -11.29
C TYR A 13 -1.26 -0.78 -12.10
N LEU A 14 -2.30 -1.47 -11.59
CA LEU A 14 -2.84 -2.67 -12.22
C LEU A 14 -3.64 -2.38 -13.50
N ILE A 15 -4.34 -1.26 -13.56
CA ILE A 15 -5.29 -0.94 -14.64
C ILE A 15 -4.66 -0.01 -15.69
N GLU A 16 -3.88 0.98 -15.27
CA GLU A 16 -3.24 1.94 -16.18
C GLU A 16 -1.80 1.58 -16.53
N GLY A 17 -1.10 0.90 -15.62
CA GLY A 17 0.32 0.63 -15.75
C GLY A 17 0.68 -0.24 -16.95
N SER A 18 1.72 0.14 -17.69
CA SER A 18 2.26 -0.57 -18.86
C SER A 18 3.74 -0.93 -18.74
N GLU A 19 4.49 -0.15 -17.97
CA GLU A 19 5.93 -0.33 -17.83
C GLU A 19 6.27 -1.56 -16.96
N SER A 20 7.35 -2.25 -17.31
CA SER A 20 7.97 -3.22 -16.42
C SER A 20 8.88 -2.48 -15.45
N ILE A 21 8.72 -2.73 -14.17
CA ILE A 21 9.62 -2.19 -13.15
C ILE A 21 10.90 -3.05 -13.14
N ASP A 22 12.06 -2.40 -13.10
CA ASP A 22 13.33 -3.06 -13.05
C ASP A 22 13.48 -3.87 -11.75
N GLU A 23 13.73 -5.16 -11.88
CA GLU A 23 13.98 -6.05 -10.75
C GLU A 23 15.21 -5.65 -9.92
N THR A 24 16.20 -5.01 -10.54
CA THR A 24 17.38 -4.49 -9.84
C THR A 24 16.97 -3.44 -8.84
N LEU A 25 16.11 -2.51 -9.23
CA LEU A 25 15.56 -1.48 -8.32
C LEU A 25 14.82 -2.10 -7.12
N VAL A 26 14.01 -3.13 -7.37
CA VAL A 26 13.29 -3.84 -6.29
C VAL A 26 14.26 -4.54 -5.34
N ASN A 27 15.32 -5.13 -5.88
CA ASN A 27 16.36 -5.76 -5.07
C ASN A 27 17.12 -4.74 -4.23
N ASP A 28 17.49 -3.59 -4.80
CA ASP A 28 18.17 -2.51 -4.09
C ASP A 28 17.30 -1.97 -2.93
N LEU A 29 15.99 -1.79 -3.16
CA LEU A 29 15.05 -1.41 -2.11
C LEU A 29 14.97 -2.47 -1.00
N ASN A 30 15.03 -3.74 -1.34
CA ASN A 30 15.05 -4.83 -0.36
C ASN A 30 16.35 -4.91 0.45
N LEU A 31 17.46 -4.37 -0.06
CA LEU A 31 18.76 -4.33 0.63
C LEU A 31 18.94 -3.12 1.55
N LEU A 32 18.05 -2.13 1.50
CA LEU A 32 18.14 -0.93 2.35
C LEU A 32 18.27 -1.30 3.83
N GLU A 33 19.07 -0.52 4.56
CA GLU A 33 19.12 -0.60 6.03
C GLU A 33 17.79 -0.15 6.66
N GLU A 34 17.47 -0.71 7.81
CA GLU A 34 16.26 -0.39 8.58
C GLU A 34 16.28 1.05 9.09
N VAL A 35 15.13 1.75 9.03
CA VAL A 35 14.98 3.14 9.51
C VAL A 35 13.82 3.26 10.49
N GLU A 36 14.02 3.98 11.59
CA GLU A 36 12.97 4.28 12.57
C GLU A 36 12.08 5.45 12.10
N GLY A 37 11.21 5.17 11.13
CA GLY A 37 10.28 6.12 10.56
C GLY A 37 8.91 6.14 11.23
N PHE A 38 7.90 6.53 10.45
CA PHE A 38 6.53 6.70 10.94
C PHE A 38 5.85 5.37 11.28
N ILE A 39 6.05 4.35 10.44
CA ILE A 39 5.41 3.04 10.65
C ILE A 39 5.97 2.37 11.89
N PHE A 40 7.28 2.35 12.07
CA PHE A 40 7.89 1.85 13.29
C PHE A 40 7.33 2.57 14.52
N LYS A 41 7.40 3.90 14.54
CA LYS A 41 7.02 4.72 15.72
C LYS A 41 5.56 4.57 16.13
N ASN A 42 4.66 4.29 15.18
CA ASN A 42 3.22 4.30 15.44
C ASN A 42 2.57 2.91 15.42
N TYR A 43 3.20 1.89 14.82
CA TYR A 43 2.55 0.60 14.58
C TYR A 43 3.35 -0.63 15.05
N CYS A 44 4.52 -0.44 15.68
CA CYS A 44 5.34 -1.53 16.17
C CYS A 44 5.40 -1.54 17.72
N ALA A 45 5.48 -2.73 18.31
CA ALA A 45 5.44 -2.89 19.75
C ALA A 45 6.64 -2.25 20.47
N GLY A 46 7.84 -2.41 19.93
CA GLY A 46 9.10 -1.88 20.50
C GLY A 46 9.22 -0.36 20.44
N SER A 47 8.34 0.33 19.69
CA SER A 47 8.32 1.80 19.65
C SER A 47 7.72 2.46 20.91
N GLY A 48 7.07 1.68 21.78
CA GLY A 48 6.31 2.20 22.92
C GLY A 48 4.91 2.73 22.57
N SER A 49 4.47 2.61 21.30
CA SER A 49 3.14 3.06 20.87
C SER A 49 1.97 2.25 21.45
N GLY A 50 2.27 1.10 22.07
CA GLY A 50 1.26 0.13 22.51
C GLY A 50 0.56 -0.62 21.38
N ARG A 51 1.00 -0.45 20.14
CA ARG A 51 0.45 -1.11 18.95
C ARG A 51 1.38 -2.20 18.47
N ASN A 52 0.81 -3.28 17.97
CA ASN A 52 1.55 -4.49 17.60
C ASN A 52 1.14 -4.99 16.21
N TYR A 53 1.03 -4.07 15.24
CA TYR A 53 0.67 -4.41 13.86
C TYR A 53 1.81 -5.07 13.10
N PHE A 54 3.05 -4.72 13.41
CA PHE A 54 4.25 -5.27 12.77
C PHE A 54 5.32 -5.56 13.81
N THR A 55 6.27 -6.45 13.46
CA THR A 55 7.53 -6.52 14.20
C THR A 55 8.33 -5.24 13.96
N ASP A 56 9.23 -4.91 14.87
CA ASP A 56 10.04 -3.70 14.77
C ASP A 56 10.88 -3.69 13.49
N SER A 57 11.51 -4.81 13.15
CA SER A 57 12.29 -4.96 11.92
C SER A 57 11.43 -4.74 10.67
N ASN A 58 10.24 -5.37 10.59
CA ASN A 58 9.36 -5.21 9.44
C ASN A 58 8.84 -3.77 9.30
N GLY A 59 8.51 -3.11 10.41
CA GLY A 59 8.10 -1.70 10.40
C GLY A 59 9.22 -0.77 9.95
N LYS A 60 10.42 -0.95 10.48
CA LYS A 60 11.62 -0.17 10.09
C LYS A 60 12.00 -0.39 8.63
N LYS A 61 11.89 -1.63 8.14
CA LYS A 61 12.13 -1.94 6.72
C LYS A 61 11.09 -1.31 5.81
N CYS A 62 9.81 -1.34 6.20
CA CYS A 62 8.75 -0.65 5.49
C CYS A 62 9.00 0.86 5.38
N ASP A 63 9.41 1.49 6.50
CA ASP A 63 9.78 2.90 6.53
C ASP A 63 10.94 3.22 5.58
N ALA A 64 12.01 2.42 5.62
CA ALA A 64 13.18 2.61 4.74
C ALA A 64 12.78 2.58 3.26
N ILE A 65 12.00 1.58 2.85
CA ILE A 65 11.55 1.43 1.47
C ILE A 65 10.61 2.57 1.07
N ARG A 66 9.64 2.93 1.94
CA ARG A 66 8.70 4.02 1.65
C ARG A 66 9.38 5.37 1.46
N ILE A 67 10.35 5.66 2.32
CA ILE A 67 11.15 6.90 2.26
C ILE A 67 11.97 6.95 0.97
N GLU A 68 12.61 5.84 0.59
CA GLU A 68 13.42 5.81 -0.63
C GLU A 68 12.57 5.91 -1.90
N ILE A 69 11.39 5.26 -1.96
CA ILE A 69 10.45 5.43 -3.08
C ILE A 69 10.07 6.90 -3.25
N GLU A 70 9.73 7.60 -2.17
CA GLU A 70 9.37 9.03 -2.22
C GLU A 70 10.54 9.90 -2.68
N LYS A 71 11.74 9.62 -2.19
CA LYS A 71 12.95 10.32 -2.59
C LYS A 71 13.25 10.13 -4.08
N LEU A 72 13.21 8.90 -4.59
CA LEU A 72 13.43 8.60 -6.00
C LEU A 72 12.43 9.34 -6.89
N PHE A 73 11.16 9.36 -6.49
CA PHE A 73 10.11 10.06 -7.25
C PHE A 73 10.28 11.58 -7.20
N SER A 74 10.52 12.17 -6.02
CA SER A 74 10.70 13.61 -5.86
C SER A 74 11.93 14.15 -6.60
N GLN A 75 12.95 13.30 -6.81
CA GLN A 75 14.14 13.60 -7.60
C GLN A 75 13.98 13.30 -9.10
N ASN A 76 12.80 12.89 -9.57
CA ASN A 76 12.53 12.49 -10.94
C ASN A 76 13.44 11.33 -11.45
N LEU A 77 13.88 10.44 -10.57
CA LEU A 77 14.71 9.28 -10.90
C LEU A 77 13.85 8.07 -11.32
N ILE A 78 12.57 8.08 -11.02
CA ILE A 78 11.60 7.07 -11.46
C ILE A 78 10.37 7.76 -12.06
N SER A 79 9.70 7.08 -12.99
CA SER A 79 8.45 7.55 -13.58
C SER A 79 7.28 7.48 -12.57
N GLU A 80 6.20 8.19 -12.85
CA GLU A 80 4.96 8.10 -12.06
C GLU A 80 4.42 6.66 -12.05
N GLU A 81 4.51 5.96 -13.16
CA GLU A 81 4.06 4.57 -13.27
C GLU A 81 4.89 3.63 -12.38
N THR A 82 6.22 3.79 -12.39
CA THR A 82 7.13 3.05 -11.50
C THR A 82 6.83 3.38 -10.03
N TYR A 83 6.60 4.65 -9.70
CA TYR A 83 6.24 5.09 -8.35
C TYR A 83 4.98 4.37 -7.85
N PHE A 84 3.88 4.40 -8.62
CA PHE A 84 2.66 3.69 -8.23
C PHE A 84 2.84 2.18 -8.15
N GLY A 85 3.66 1.60 -9.01
CA GLY A 85 3.94 0.16 -8.98
C GLY A 85 4.72 -0.27 -7.74
N LEU A 86 5.72 0.51 -7.33
CA LEU A 86 6.48 0.28 -6.10
C LEU A 86 5.61 0.47 -4.86
N LEU A 87 4.77 1.51 -4.80
CA LEU A 87 3.83 1.71 -3.70
C LEU A 87 2.79 0.59 -3.64
N ALA A 88 2.22 0.18 -4.77
CA ALA A 88 1.28 -0.93 -4.82
C ALA A 88 1.93 -2.24 -4.33
N GLY A 89 3.16 -2.50 -4.75
CA GLY A 89 3.97 -3.62 -4.26
C GLY A 89 4.21 -3.53 -2.75
N LEU A 90 4.57 -2.34 -2.23
CA LEU A 90 4.83 -2.11 -0.81
C LEU A 90 3.59 -2.38 0.04
N VAL A 91 2.44 -1.79 -0.32
CA VAL A 91 1.17 -1.98 0.38
C VAL A 91 0.74 -3.45 0.38
N ASN A 92 0.80 -4.11 -0.77
CA ASN A 92 0.44 -5.53 -0.89
C ASN A 92 1.41 -6.45 -0.14
N SER A 93 2.70 -6.12 -0.16
CA SER A 93 3.71 -6.94 0.52
C SER A 93 3.60 -6.81 2.03
N ILE A 94 3.50 -5.60 2.58
CA ILE A 94 3.46 -5.40 4.03
C ILE A 94 2.22 -6.04 4.67
N ASP A 95 1.11 -6.12 3.95
CA ASP A 95 -0.13 -6.76 4.41
C ASP A 95 0.09 -8.24 4.76
N LYS A 96 0.94 -8.94 4.03
CA LYS A 96 1.30 -10.35 4.30
C LYS A 96 1.97 -10.53 5.66
N TYR A 97 2.65 -9.50 6.16
CA TYR A 97 3.40 -9.49 7.42
C TYR A 97 2.64 -8.79 8.55
N ALA A 98 1.43 -8.31 8.30
CA ALA A 98 0.62 -7.65 9.30
C ALA A 98 0.14 -8.62 10.37
N ASN A 99 0.29 -8.26 11.64
CA ASN A 99 -0.14 -9.04 12.80
C ASN A 99 -1.64 -8.82 13.10
N THR A 100 -2.49 -9.06 12.12
CA THR A 100 -3.94 -8.86 12.19
C THR A 100 -4.68 -10.14 11.84
N ALA A 101 -5.99 -10.16 12.10
CA ALA A 101 -6.87 -11.29 11.77
C ALA A 101 -7.58 -11.12 10.41
N SER A 102 -7.33 -10.08 9.64
CA SER A 102 -7.78 -9.80 8.27
C SER A 102 -7.89 -8.30 7.99
N VAL A 103 -8.24 -7.48 8.98
CA VAL A 103 -8.39 -6.03 8.85
C VAL A 103 -7.61 -5.32 9.95
N TYR A 104 -7.29 -4.05 9.74
CA TYR A 104 -6.46 -3.27 10.67
C TYR A 104 -7.27 -2.58 11.80
N GLY A 105 -8.52 -2.96 12.00
CA GLY A 105 -9.33 -2.50 13.14
C GLY A 105 -8.77 -2.94 14.50
N ALA A 106 -7.99 -4.03 14.53
CA ALA A 106 -7.27 -4.51 15.71
C ALA A 106 -6.05 -5.35 15.32
N PHE A 107 -5.05 -5.38 16.19
CA PHE A 107 -3.89 -6.27 16.07
C PHE A 107 -4.00 -7.45 17.05
N LEU A 108 -3.28 -8.53 16.78
CA LEU A 108 -3.23 -9.70 17.66
C LEU A 108 -2.28 -9.43 18.85
N LYS A 109 -2.65 -9.95 20.03
CA LYS A 109 -1.81 -9.82 21.25
C LYS A 109 -0.44 -10.47 21.08
N HIS A 110 -0.38 -11.61 20.40
CA HIS A 110 0.86 -12.33 20.10
C HIS A 110 1.17 -12.23 18.61
N ILE A 111 2.45 -12.07 18.28
CA ILE A 111 2.91 -12.00 16.89
C ILE A 111 2.68 -13.36 16.22
N LYS A 112 1.87 -13.39 15.18
CA LYS A 112 1.61 -14.61 14.39
C LYS A 112 2.84 -15.01 13.56
N LYS A 113 2.96 -16.30 13.24
CA LYS A 113 4.11 -16.84 12.49
C LYS A 113 4.39 -16.14 11.16
N SER A 114 3.36 -15.74 10.42
CA SER A 114 3.55 -15.01 9.15
C SER A 114 4.15 -13.61 9.37
N ALA A 115 3.77 -12.93 10.45
CA ALA A 115 4.28 -11.60 10.79
C ALA A 115 5.72 -11.63 11.34
N GLN A 116 6.23 -12.78 11.78
CA GLN A 116 7.61 -12.97 12.23
C GLN A 116 8.60 -13.14 11.07
N LYS A 117 8.12 -13.42 9.86
CA LYS A 117 8.99 -13.53 8.69
C LYS A 117 9.58 -12.17 8.34
N GLN A 118 10.79 -12.19 7.81
CA GLN A 118 11.45 -10.97 7.32
C GLN A 118 10.66 -10.39 6.15
N PHE A 119 10.36 -9.10 6.23
CA PHE A 119 9.65 -8.37 5.18
C PHE A 119 10.48 -8.34 3.89
N LYS A 120 9.79 -8.57 2.78
CA LYS A 120 10.33 -8.45 1.43
C LYS A 120 9.31 -7.73 0.55
N LEU A 121 9.74 -6.66 -0.11
CA LEU A 121 8.98 -6.00 -1.17
C LEU A 121 8.88 -6.93 -2.38
N GLU A 122 7.66 -7.17 -2.83
CA GLU A 122 7.37 -7.93 -4.05
C GLU A 122 6.40 -7.12 -4.90
N LEU A 123 6.62 -7.08 -6.21
CA LEU A 123 5.71 -6.41 -7.11
C LEU A 123 4.44 -7.24 -7.30
N LEU A 124 3.33 -6.55 -7.55
CA LEU A 124 2.10 -7.19 -7.99
C LEU A 124 2.26 -7.69 -9.43
N PRO A 125 1.75 -8.88 -9.75
CA PRO A 125 1.72 -9.35 -11.13
C PRO A 125 0.84 -8.43 -11.98
N LYS A 126 1.31 -8.07 -13.18
CA LYS A 126 0.53 -7.26 -14.10
C LYS A 126 -0.67 -8.02 -14.63
N ILE A 127 -1.80 -7.35 -14.68
CA ILE A 127 -2.99 -7.84 -15.35
C ILE A 127 -2.86 -7.50 -16.84
N GLN A 128 -2.88 -8.51 -17.71
CA GLN A 128 -2.90 -8.30 -19.14
C GLN A 128 -4.34 -8.02 -19.60
N GLY A 129 -4.53 -6.97 -20.40
CA GLY A 129 -5.84 -6.59 -20.91
C GLY A 129 -5.88 -5.16 -21.45
N PRO A 130 -7.03 -4.71 -21.90
CA PRO A 130 -7.24 -3.32 -22.27
C PRO A 130 -6.99 -2.42 -21.05
N LYS A 131 -6.32 -1.30 -21.28
CA LYS A 131 -6.11 -0.30 -20.23
C LYS A 131 -7.42 0.41 -19.90
N GLY A 132 -7.62 0.68 -18.62
CA GLY A 132 -8.69 1.53 -18.13
C GLY A 132 -8.16 2.87 -17.65
N THR A 133 -9.03 3.66 -17.05
CA THR A 133 -8.69 4.91 -16.37
C THR A 133 -9.12 4.83 -14.91
N VAL A 134 -8.27 5.21 -13.99
CA VAL A 134 -8.52 5.16 -12.55
C VAL A 134 -8.60 6.57 -11.99
N TYR A 135 -9.67 6.85 -11.29
CA TYR A 135 -9.96 8.16 -10.72
C TYR A 135 -9.92 8.10 -9.20
N ASN A 136 -9.39 9.16 -8.58
CA ASN A 136 -9.43 9.36 -7.13
C ASN A 136 -10.20 10.65 -6.82
N GLU A 137 -11.50 10.66 -7.09
CA GLU A 137 -12.39 11.79 -6.83
C GLU A 137 -13.75 11.33 -6.30
N ASP A 138 -14.58 12.27 -5.90
CA ASP A 138 -15.94 11.99 -5.43
C ASP A 138 -16.77 11.33 -6.53
N ALA A 139 -17.30 10.13 -6.26
CA ALA A 139 -18.03 9.32 -7.24
C ALA A 139 -19.28 10.05 -7.80
N ASN A 140 -19.97 10.88 -6.99
CA ASN A 140 -21.11 11.64 -7.45
C ASN A 140 -20.74 12.76 -8.44
N LYS A 141 -19.52 13.26 -8.34
CA LYS A 141 -18.98 14.22 -9.31
C LYS A 141 -18.43 13.50 -10.55
N LEU A 142 -17.76 12.36 -10.33
CA LEU A 142 -17.17 11.59 -11.42
C LEU A 142 -18.23 11.09 -12.40
N ILE A 143 -19.34 10.53 -11.91
CA ILE A 143 -20.39 9.94 -12.75
C ILE A 143 -21.02 10.94 -13.73
N THR A 144 -20.92 12.24 -13.45
CA THR A 144 -21.39 13.29 -14.37
C THR A 144 -20.43 13.62 -15.50
N LYS A 145 -19.20 13.10 -15.46
CA LYS A 145 -18.11 13.42 -16.38
C LYS A 145 -17.71 12.25 -17.28
N ILE A 146 -17.99 11.02 -16.84
CA ILE A 146 -17.61 9.81 -17.56
C ILE A 146 -18.79 9.20 -18.31
N HIS A 147 -18.50 8.46 -19.38
CA HIS A 147 -19.47 7.74 -20.16
C HIS A 147 -19.04 6.28 -20.33
N GLY A 148 -19.98 5.37 -20.45
CA GLY A 148 -19.75 3.94 -20.66
C GLY A 148 -21.05 3.23 -20.99
N ASP A 149 -20.95 2.03 -21.55
CA ASP A 149 -22.12 1.21 -21.93
C ASP A 149 -22.74 0.52 -20.71
N VAL A 150 -21.94 0.26 -19.68
CA VAL A 150 -22.38 -0.42 -18.44
C VAL A 150 -21.83 0.32 -17.24
N LEU A 151 -22.68 0.60 -16.26
CA LEU A 151 -22.31 1.15 -14.95
C LEU A 151 -22.40 0.06 -13.89
N TYR A 152 -21.25 -0.31 -13.30
CA TYR A 152 -21.20 -1.17 -12.12
C TYR A 152 -21.02 -0.34 -10.86
N LEU A 153 -21.92 -0.49 -9.90
CA LEU A 153 -21.88 0.23 -8.61
C LEU A 153 -21.70 -0.76 -7.46
N ASP A 154 -20.64 -0.56 -6.71
CA ASP A 154 -20.34 -1.31 -5.48
C ASP A 154 -20.12 -0.34 -4.30
N PRO A 155 -21.18 0.31 -3.81
CA PRO A 155 -21.11 1.25 -2.69
C PRO A 155 -20.90 0.49 -1.36
N PRO A 156 -20.40 1.16 -0.32
CA PRO A 156 -20.35 0.61 1.02
C PRO A 156 -21.77 0.23 1.49
N TYR A 157 -21.93 -1.04 1.89
CA TYR A 157 -23.23 -1.60 2.29
C TYR A 157 -23.32 -1.97 3.79
N ASN A 158 -22.34 -1.56 4.59
CA ASN A 158 -22.36 -1.76 6.03
C ASN A 158 -21.90 -0.51 6.79
N ALA A 159 -22.23 -0.43 8.08
CA ALA A 159 -21.92 0.70 8.94
C ALA A 159 -20.43 0.78 9.37
N ARG A 160 -19.58 -0.18 8.96
CA ARG A 160 -18.16 -0.17 9.32
C ARG A 160 -17.43 0.94 8.57
N GLN A 161 -16.74 1.78 9.32
CA GLN A 161 -15.89 2.81 8.72
C GLN A 161 -14.63 2.18 8.13
N TYR A 162 -14.44 2.31 6.84
CA TYR A 162 -13.27 1.78 6.14
C TYR A 162 -11.96 2.40 6.65
N CYS A 163 -11.97 3.65 7.06
CA CYS A 163 -10.81 4.29 7.67
C CYS A 163 -10.31 3.54 8.91
N SER A 164 -11.19 3.01 9.74
CA SER A 164 -10.80 2.19 10.90
C SER A 164 -10.19 0.84 10.50
N ASN A 165 -10.64 0.26 9.38
CA ASN A 165 -10.20 -1.06 8.94
C ASN A 165 -8.92 -1.04 8.13
N TYR A 166 -8.57 0.09 7.50
CA TYR A 166 -7.47 0.18 6.52
C TYR A 166 -6.50 1.34 6.77
N HIS A 167 -6.59 2.01 7.94
CA HIS A 167 -5.78 3.19 8.28
C HIS A 167 -4.26 2.96 8.14
N VAL A 168 -3.78 1.75 8.41
CA VAL A 168 -2.36 1.42 8.26
C VAL A 168 -1.95 1.45 6.80
N LEU A 169 -2.75 0.83 5.91
CA LEU A 169 -2.47 0.82 4.47
C LEU A 169 -2.56 2.22 3.85
N GLU A 170 -3.54 3.03 4.31
CA GLU A 170 -3.65 4.45 3.93
C GLU A 170 -2.44 5.28 4.37
N THR A 171 -1.83 4.92 5.50
CA THR A 171 -0.64 5.61 6.01
C THR A 171 0.60 5.25 5.21
N ILE A 172 0.68 4.02 4.69
CA ILE A 172 1.83 3.53 3.92
C ILE A 172 1.78 4.03 2.46
N ALA A 173 0.60 4.07 1.87
CA ALA A 173 0.39 4.56 0.50
C ALA A 173 0.61 6.06 0.40
#